data_552c51b9db99db8ec8a942ea23517154
#
_entry.id   552c51b9db99db8ec8a942ea23517154
#
_cell.length_a   1.000
_cell.length_b   1.000
_cell.length_c   1.000
_cell.angle_alpha   90.00
_cell.angle_beta   90.00
_cell.angle_gamma   90.00
#
_symmetry.space_group_name_H-M   'P 1'
#
loop_
_entity.id
_entity.type
_entity.pdbx_description
1 polymer ?
#
loop_
_entity_poly.entity_id
_entity_poly.type
_entity_poly.pdbx_seq_one_letter_code
_entity_poly.pdbx_strand_id
1 'polypeptide(L)'
;PAMLGADLGSALIIQFLSLDISWLAPTLLILGGLMFLKSQSPTPKQVGRALLGVALILVALELMRATVMPIRDSAFLPQISALLIRDFLTAFLVGATLTFIMHSAVASVLMIVTIVSLDALPLMVGLSLMLGANLGSSLLPLWVTRAMPPLARQVPLINFLVRGGASLI
;
A
#
# COMPACT_ATOMS: atom_id res chain seq x y z
N PRO A 1 -18.46 10.02 4.29
CA PRO A 1 -17.64 11.05 3.61
C PRO A 1 -16.16 11.00 4.00
N ALA A 2 -15.82 10.92 5.30
CA ALA A 2 -14.42 10.91 5.77
C ALA A 2 -13.59 9.73 5.22
N MET A 3 -14.17 8.53 5.12
CA MET A 3 -13.49 7.35 4.59
C MET A 3 -13.21 7.45 3.10
N LEU A 4 -14.16 7.96 2.31
CA LEU A 4 -13.93 8.22 0.88
C LEU A 4 -12.83 9.26 0.65
N GLY A 5 -12.76 10.29 1.51
CA GLY A 5 -11.68 11.26 1.49
C GLY A 5 -10.31 10.64 1.82
N ALA A 6 -10.26 9.73 2.79
CA ALA A 6 -9.04 8.99 3.12
C ALA A 6 -8.59 8.08 1.98
N ASP A 7 -9.54 7.43 1.29
CA ASP A 7 -9.25 6.58 0.13
C ASP A 7 -8.74 7.40 -1.05
N LEU A 8 -9.35 8.55 -1.33
CA LEU A 8 -8.88 9.47 -2.36
C LEU A 8 -7.48 10.00 -2.03
N GLY A 9 -7.24 10.38 -0.77
CA GLY A 9 -5.93 10.84 -0.30
C GLY A 9 -4.87 9.76 -0.44
N SER A 10 -5.17 8.51 -0.07
CA SER A 10 -4.23 7.39 -0.22
C SER A 10 -3.94 7.07 -1.70
N ALA A 11 -4.95 7.15 -2.57
CA ALA A 11 -4.77 6.96 -4.01
C ALA A 11 -3.86 8.03 -4.63
N LEU A 12 -4.03 9.30 -4.24
CA LEU A 12 -3.14 10.40 -4.68
C LEU A 12 -1.71 10.21 -4.18
N ILE A 13 -1.53 9.79 -2.92
CA ILE A 13 -0.20 9.48 -2.37
C ILE A 13 0.45 8.34 -3.14
N ILE A 14 -0.28 7.26 -3.43
CA ILE A 14 0.22 6.13 -4.22
C ILE A 14 0.64 6.59 -5.61
N GLN A 15 -0.18 7.40 -6.28
CA GLN A 15 0.14 7.97 -7.60
C GLN A 15 1.42 8.80 -7.56
N PHE A 16 1.58 9.65 -6.55
CA PHE A 16 2.78 10.47 -6.38
C PHE A 16 4.03 9.62 -6.09
N LEU A 17 3.92 8.63 -5.20
CA LEU A 17 5.03 7.74 -4.85
C LEU A 17 5.40 6.76 -5.98
N SER A 18 4.50 6.51 -6.93
CA SER A 18 4.76 5.68 -8.11
C SER A 18 5.60 6.39 -9.18
N LEU A 19 5.78 7.72 -9.08
CA LEU A 19 6.67 8.46 -9.96
C LEU A 19 8.12 8.04 -9.72
N ASP A 20 8.85 7.82 -10.82
CA ASP A 20 10.25 7.41 -10.75
C ASP A 20 11.18 8.62 -10.55
N ILE A 21 11.23 9.09 -9.30
CA ILE A 21 12.04 10.25 -8.90
C ILE A 21 13.14 9.75 -7.96
N SER A 22 14.07 8.96 -8.49
CA SER A 22 15.16 8.32 -7.72
C SER A 22 16.06 9.32 -6.96
N TRP A 23 16.25 10.54 -7.47
CA TRP A 23 17.03 11.60 -6.81
C TRP A 23 16.31 12.23 -5.60
N LEU A 24 14.99 12.07 -5.50
CA LEU A 24 14.19 12.72 -4.45
C LEU A 24 14.45 12.08 -3.08
N ALA A 25 14.62 10.76 -3.00
CA ALA A 25 14.86 10.04 -1.76
C ALA A 25 16.12 10.53 -1.03
N PRO A 26 17.32 10.56 -1.65
CA PRO A 26 18.52 11.06 -0.99
C PRO A 26 18.43 12.55 -0.64
N THR A 27 17.79 13.35 -1.47
CA THR A 27 17.60 14.79 -1.21
C THR A 27 16.73 15.01 0.03
N LEU A 28 15.62 14.29 0.15
CA LEU A 28 14.74 14.38 1.32
C LEU A 28 15.39 13.83 2.59
N LEU A 29 16.24 12.78 2.48
CA LEU A 29 17.02 12.27 3.61
C LEU A 29 17.98 13.33 4.16
N ILE A 30 18.72 14.01 3.28
CA ILE A 30 19.68 15.04 3.67
C ILE A 30 18.95 16.24 4.27
N LEU A 31 17.95 16.79 3.57
CA LEU A 31 17.21 17.96 4.06
C LEU A 31 16.43 17.64 5.35
N GLY A 32 15.73 16.52 5.38
CA GLY A 32 14.98 16.09 6.56
C GLY A 32 15.90 15.82 7.76
N GLY A 33 17.04 15.17 7.53
CA GLY A 33 18.06 14.90 8.55
C GLY A 33 18.67 16.18 9.10
N LEU A 34 19.06 17.13 8.25
CA LEU A 34 19.61 18.41 8.66
C LEU A 34 18.59 19.23 9.47
N MET A 35 17.33 19.29 9.01
CA MET A 35 16.27 19.99 9.75
C MET A 35 15.97 19.32 11.09
N PHE A 36 15.97 17.99 11.14
CA PHE A 36 15.73 17.24 12.38
C PHE A 36 16.85 17.42 13.40
N LEU A 37 18.11 17.36 12.95
CA LEU A 37 19.29 17.41 13.83
C LEU A 37 19.67 18.83 14.25
N LYS A 38 19.60 19.80 13.33
CA LYS A 38 20.07 21.18 13.60
C LYS A 38 19.00 22.08 14.21
N SER A 39 17.73 21.77 14.06
CA SER A 39 16.67 22.67 14.51
C SER A 39 16.43 22.58 16.00
N GLN A 40 16.45 23.73 16.65
CA GLN A 40 16.10 23.90 18.08
C GLN A 40 14.58 24.12 18.25
N SER A 41 13.89 24.59 17.20
CA SER A 41 12.46 24.89 17.24
C SER A 41 11.61 23.64 16.95
N PRO A 42 10.44 23.46 17.58
CA PRO A 42 9.60 22.29 17.40
C PRO A 42 9.06 22.14 15.99
N THR A 43 8.65 23.24 15.33
CA THR A 43 8.04 23.23 14.00
C THR A 43 8.97 22.68 12.91
N PRO A 44 10.18 23.21 12.66
CA PRO A 44 11.06 22.68 11.62
C PRO A 44 11.57 21.26 11.97
N LYS A 45 11.66 20.91 13.25
CA LYS A 45 11.98 19.54 13.67
C LYS A 45 10.90 18.54 13.27
N GLN A 46 9.62 18.92 13.37
CA GLN A 46 8.50 18.08 12.92
C GLN A 46 8.45 17.97 11.38
N VAL A 47 8.73 19.07 10.67
CA VAL A 47 8.85 19.05 9.20
C VAL A 47 9.99 18.12 8.78
N GLY A 48 11.18 18.24 9.42
CA GLY A 48 12.30 17.34 9.17
C GLY A 48 11.93 15.86 9.38
N ARG A 49 11.16 15.56 10.43
CA ARG A 49 10.66 14.21 10.71
C ARG A 49 9.70 13.71 9.63
N ALA A 50 8.80 14.56 9.13
CA ALA A 50 7.90 14.22 8.03
C ALA A 50 8.67 13.96 6.72
N LEU A 51 9.65 14.81 6.39
CA LEU A 51 10.51 14.62 5.21
C LEU A 51 11.30 13.32 5.28
N LEU A 52 11.87 12.98 6.45
CA LEU A 52 12.54 11.70 6.67
C LEU A 52 11.58 10.52 6.48
N GLY A 53 10.35 10.62 6.98
CA GLY A 53 9.33 9.58 6.78
C GLY A 53 9.03 9.33 5.30
N VAL A 54 8.82 10.39 4.52
CA VAL A 54 8.60 10.28 3.07
C VAL A 54 9.84 9.69 2.38
N ALA A 55 11.03 10.15 2.74
CA ALA A 55 12.27 9.64 2.16
C ALA A 55 12.45 8.13 2.42
N LEU A 56 12.15 7.67 3.64
CA LEU A 56 12.23 6.24 3.99
C LEU A 56 11.21 5.40 3.21
N ILE A 57 10.02 5.93 2.92
CA ILE A 57 9.03 5.26 2.06
C ILE A 57 9.59 5.12 0.65
N LEU A 58 10.19 6.17 0.08
CA LEU A 58 10.80 6.12 -1.26
C LEU A 58 11.96 5.12 -1.33
N VAL A 59 12.83 5.08 -0.31
CA VAL A 59 13.90 4.09 -0.22
C VAL A 59 13.34 2.67 -0.13
N ALA A 60 12.28 2.46 0.65
CA ALA A 60 11.63 1.16 0.75
C ALA A 60 11.04 0.70 -0.60
N LEU A 61 10.47 1.61 -1.39
CA LEU A 61 9.99 1.32 -2.74
C LEU A 61 11.12 0.96 -3.69
N GLU A 62 12.26 1.64 -3.61
CA GLU A 62 13.44 1.33 -4.41
C GLU A 62 14.01 -0.05 -4.06
N LEU A 63 14.12 -0.37 -2.78
CA LEU A 63 14.51 -1.71 -2.32
C LEU A 63 13.53 -2.79 -2.78
N MET A 64 12.23 -2.49 -2.77
CA MET A 64 11.20 -3.40 -3.27
C MET A 64 11.38 -3.67 -4.77
N ARG A 65 11.60 -2.62 -5.58
CA ARG A 65 11.91 -2.76 -7.02
C ARG A 65 13.16 -3.62 -7.25
N ALA A 66 14.23 -3.35 -6.50
CA ALA A 66 15.47 -4.11 -6.60
C ALA A 66 15.29 -5.59 -6.23
N THR A 67 14.40 -5.90 -5.30
CA THR A 67 14.09 -7.27 -4.87
C THR A 67 13.21 -8.02 -5.89
N VAL A 68 12.28 -7.31 -6.56
CA VAL A 68 11.39 -7.92 -7.56
C VAL A 68 12.12 -8.25 -8.86
N MET A 69 13.13 -7.47 -9.25
CA MET A 69 13.92 -7.69 -10.48
C MET A 69 14.45 -9.13 -10.63
N PRO A 70 15.19 -9.71 -9.66
CA PRO A 70 15.67 -11.08 -9.79
C PRO A 70 14.55 -12.13 -9.73
N ILE A 71 13.42 -11.82 -9.10
CA ILE A 71 12.25 -12.71 -9.03
C ILE A 71 11.57 -12.79 -10.39
N ARG A 72 11.50 -11.68 -11.12
CA ARG A 72 10.95 -11.61 -12.47
C ARG A 72 11.57 -12.63 -13.42
N ASP A 73 12.89 -12.79 -13.34
CA ASP A 73 13.65 -13.69 -14.23
C ASP A 73 13.65 -15.14 -13.71
N SER A 74 13.00 -15.42 -12.59
CA SER A 74 12.90 -16.75 -12.01
C SER A 74 11.79 -17.58 -12.67
N ALA A 75 11.97 -18.90 -12.74
CA ALA A 75 10.93 -19.82 -13.21
C ALA A 75 9.67 -19.90 -12.32
N PHE A 76 9.75 -19.33 -11.12
CA PHE A 76 8.69 -19.34 -10.12
C PHE A 76 7.55 -18.37 -10.45
N LEU A 77 7.89 -17.17 -10.95
CA LEU A 77 6.90 -16.14 -11.23
C LEU A 77 5.91 -16.52 -12.35
N PRO A 78 6.33 -17.12 -13.50
CA PRO A 78 5.39 -17.58 -14.51
C PRO A 78 4.38 -18.63 -14.00
N GLN A 79 4.79 -19.47 -13.06
CA GLN A 79 3.88 -20.48 -12.47
C GLN A 79 2.81 -19.83 -11.59
N ILE A 80 3.21 -18.88 -10.75
CA ILE A 80 2.25 -18.12 -9.91
C ILE A 80 1.35 -17.25 -10.79
N SER A 81 1.90 -16.54 -11.76
CA SER A 81 1.11 -15.71 -12.67
C SER A 81 0.09 -16.53 -13.44
N ALA A 82 0.46 -17.72 -13.93
CA ALA A 82 -0.44 -18.62 -14.62
C ALA A 82 -1.59 -19.11 -13.72
N LEU A 83 -1.33 -19.35 -12.44
CA LEU A 83 -2.37 -19.69 -11.46
C LEU A 83 -3.33 -18.53 -11.22
N LEU A 84 -2.79 -17.32 -11.00
CA LEU A 84 -3.56 -16.12 -10.71
C LEU A 84 -4.36 -15.61 -11.93
N ILE A 85 -3.88 -15.86 -13.15
CA ILE A 85 -4.59 -15.54 -14.40
C ILE A 85 -5.81 -16.45 -14.58
N ARG A 86 -5.69 -17.71 -14.18
CA ARG A 86 -6.80 -18.69 -14.32
C ARG A 86 -7.94 -18.43 -13.36
N ASP A 87 -7.65 -17.87 -12.19
CA ASP A 87 -8.65 -17.65 -11.15
C ASP A 87 -8.45 -16.28 -10.49
N PHE A 88 -9.22 -15.32 -10.99
CA PHE A 88 -9.25 -13.95 -10.43
C PHE A 88 -9.72 -13.92 -8.97
N LEU A 89 -10.53 -14.90 -8.55
CA LEU A 89 -10.96 -15.00 -7.15
C LEU A 89 -9.78 -15.34 -6.25
N THR A 90 -8.92 -16.25 -6.67
CA THR A 90 -7.67 -16.56 -5.95
C THR A 90 -6.77 -15.33 -5.87
N ALA A 91 -6.60 -14.57 -6.96
CA ALA A 91 -5.84 -13.32 -6.94
C ALA A 91 -6.46 -12.30 -5.94
N PHE A 92 -7.77 -12.14 -5.96
CA PHE A 92 -8.50 -11.29 -5.02
C PHE A 92 -8.26 -11.69 -3.55
N LEU A 93 -8.39 -12.99 -3.23
CA LEU A 93 -8.16 -13.51 -1.88
C LEU A 93 -6.70 -13.34 -1.43
N VAL A 94 -5.75 -13.53 -2.33
CA VAL A 94 -4.32 -13.28 -2.07
C VAL A 94 -4.09 -11.80 -1.74
N GLY A 95 -4.64 -10.88 -2.52
CA GLY A 95 -4.57 -9.44 -2.25
C GLY A 95 -5.17 -9.05 -0.91
N ALA A 96 -6.35 -9.61 -0.58
CA ALA A 96 -7.02 -9.38 0.70
C ALA A 96 -6.18 -9.88 1.89
N THR A 97 -5.67 -11.10 1.79
CA THR A 97 -4.84 -11.73 2.83
C THR A 97 -3.52 -10.99 3.02
N LEU A 98 -2.86 -10.63 1.93
CA LEU A 98 -1.62 -9.86 1.95
C LEU A 98 -1.81 -8.54 2.70
N THR A 99 -2.84 -7.78 2.35
CA THR A 99 -3.14 -6.49 2.98
C THR A 99 -3.51 -6.64 4.45
N PHE A 100 -4.26 -7.68 4.79
CA PHE A 100 -4.60 -7.99 6.18
C PHE A 100 -3.35 -8.29 7.01
N ILE A 101 -2.40 -9.07 6.49
CA ILE A 101 -1.14 -9.41 7.16
C ILE A 101 -0.22 -8.18 7.26
N MET A 102 -0.10 -7.40 6.21
CA MET A 102 0.76 -6.20 6.18
C MET A 102 0.23 -5.05 7.05
N HIS A 103 -1.02 -5.09 7.46
CA HIS A 103 -1.69 -4.03 8.25
C HIS A 103 -1.63 -2.64 7.58
N SER A 104 -1.36 -2.58 6.28
CA SER A 104 -1.21 -1.33 5.53
C SER A 104 -1.71 -1.48 4.10
N ALA A 105 -2.84 -0.83 3.81
CA ALA A 105 -3.40 -0.79 2.46
C ALA A 105 -2.44 -0.11 1.46
N VAL A 106 -1.82 1.00 1.88
CA VAL A 106 -0.90 1.76 1.01
C VAL A 106 0.31 0.91 0.64
N ALA A 107 0.93 0.24 1.62
CA ALA A 107 2.08 -0.63 1.37
C ALA A 107 1.74 -1.78 0.43
N SER A 108 0.58 -2.44 0.62
CA SER A 108 0.12 -3.52 -0.24
C SER A 108 -0.13 -3.06 -1.67
N VAL A 109 -0.81 -1.92 -1.85
CA VAL A 109 -1.09 -1.38 -3.18
C VAL A 109 0.20 -0.94 -3.88
N LEU A 110 1.12 -0.27 -3.18
CA LEU A 110 2.42 0.09 -3.73
C LEU A 110 3.23 -1.13 -4.17
N MET A 111 3.21 -2.19 -3.38
CA MET A 111 3.84 -3.46 -3.75
C MET A 111 3.21 -4.06 -5.02
N ILE A 112 1.89 -4.13 -5.09
CA ILE A 112 1.17 -4.65 -6.27
C ILE A 112 1.49 -3.80 -7.51
N VAL A 113 1.40 -2.46 -7.39
CA VAL A 113 1.74 -1.54 -8.48
C VAL A 113 3.19 -1.74 -8.94
N THR A 114 4.13 -1.89 -8.01
CA THR A 114 5.54 -2.13 -8.34
C THR A 114 5.73 -3.43 -9.12
N ILE A 115 5.10 -4.54 -8.69
CA ILE A 115 5.21 -5.83 -9.36
C ILE A 115 4.60 -5.78 -10.77
N VAL A 116 3.46 -5.09 -10.94
CA VAL A 116 2.81 -4.91 -12.25
C VAL A 116 3.63 -3.97 -13.14
N SER A 117 4.16 -2.86 -12.62
CA SER A 117 4.96 -1.90 -13.41
C SER A 117 6.29 -2.47 -13.91
N LEU A 118 6.79 -3.51 -13.26
CA LEU A 118 7.96 -4.26 -13.69
C LEU A 118 7.62 -5.41 -14.66
N ASP A 119 6.39 -5.47 -15.18
CA ASP A 119 5.88 -6.57 -16.03
C ASP A 119 6.02 -7.97 -15.40
N ALA A 120 6.12 -8.03 -14.08
CA ALA A 120 6.22 -9.29 -13.36
C ALA A 120 4.87 -10.00 -13.20
N LEU A 121 3.77 -9.24 -13.22
CA LEU A 121 2.39 -9.75 -13.25
C LEU A 121 1.55 -8.97 -14.28
N PRO A 122 0.60 -9.64 -14.97
CA PRO A 122 -0.34 -8.97 -15.87
C PRO A 122 -1.23 -7.98 -15.12
N LEU A 123 -1.60 -6.89 -15.81
CA LEU A 123 -2.44 -5.83 -15.25
C LEU A 123 -3.75 -6.35 -14.67
N MET A 124 -4.42 -7.32 -15.32
CA MET A 124 -5.69 -7.90 -14.86
C MET A 124 -5.55 -8.61 -13.50
N VAL A 125 -4.44 -9.32 -13.31
CA VAL A 125 -4.11 -9.93 -12.01
C VAL A 125 -3.85 -8.85 -10.97
N GLY A 126 -3.11 -7.80 -11.33
CA GLY A 126 -2.87 -6.64 -10.48
C GLY A 126 -4.16 -5.97 -10.01
N LEU A 127 -5.12 -5.77 -10.91
CA LEU A 127 -6.43 -5.21 -10.58
C LEU A 127 -7.20 -6.09 -9.59
N SER A 128 -7.21 -7.41 -9.78
CA SER A 128 -7.85 -8.35 -8.85
C SER A 128 -7.19 -8.33 -7.47
N LEU A 129 -5.85 -8.31 -7.43
CA LEU A 129 -5.09 -8.15 -6.19
C LEU A 129 -5.42 -6.82 -5.48
N MET A 130 -5.57 -5.71 -6.23
CA MET A 130 -5.92 -4.40 -5.67
C MET A 130 -7.34 -4.37 -5.10
N LEU A 131 -8.31 -4.98 -5.77
CA LEU A 131 -9.67 -5.12 -5.25
C LEU A 131 -9.67 -5.94 -3.96
N GLY A 132 -8.91 -7.04 -3.93
CA GLY A 132 -8.68 -7.82 -2.73
C GLY A 132 -8.01 -7.01 -1.62
N ALA A 133 -6.98 -6.23 -1.93
CA ALA A 133 -6.29 -5.36 -0.99
C ALA A 133 -7.24 -4.33 -0.35
N ASN A 134 -8.17 -3.80 -1.14
CA ASN A 134 -9.20 -2.89 -0.65
C ASN A 134 -10.14 -3.58 0.37
N LEU A 135 -10.57 -4.81 0.10
CA LEU A 135 -11.33 -5.62 1.04
C LEU A 135 -10.50 -5.93 2.30
N GLY A 136 -9.27 -6.40 2.15
CA GLY A 136 -8.37 -6.75 3.25
C GLY A 136 -8.11 -5.60 4.21
N SER A 137 -7.97 -4.38 3.67
CA SER A 137 -7.80 -3.17 4.46
C SER A 137 -9.02 -2.83 5.33
N SER A 138 -10.22 -3.21 4.92
CA SER A 138 -11.46 -2.98 5.66
C SER A 138 -11.71 -4.04 6.75
N LEU A 139 -11.11 -5.23 6.60
CA LEU A 139 -11.19 -6.30 7.61
C LEU A 139 -10.40 -5.97 8.87
N LEU A 140 -9.28 -5.24 8.74
CA LEU A 140 -8.41 -4.93 9.86
C LEU A 140 -9.10 -4.11 10.97
N PRO A 141 -9.76 -2.96 10.68
CA PRO A 141 -10.51 -2.22 11.70
C PRO A 141 -11.61 -3.06 12.34
N LEU A 142 -12.27 -3.93 11.55
CA LEU A 142 -13.30 -4.83 12.06
C LEU A 142 -12.72 -5.84 13.05
N TRP A 143 -11.57 -6.40 12.74
CA TRP A 143 -10.85 -7.32 13.62
C TRP A 143 -10.40 -6.66 14.93
N VAL A 144 -9.82 -5.46 14.85
CA VAL A 144 -9.31 -4.71 16.01
C VAL A 144 -10.46 -4.31 16.94
N THR A 145 -11.62 -3.94 16.37
CA THR A 145 -12.77 -3.48 17.17
C THR A 145 -13.69 -4.61 17.66
N ARG A 146 -13.35 -5.88 17.39
CA ARG A 146 -14.20 -7.04 17.76
C ARG A 146 -14.57 -7.14 19.24
N ALA A 147 -13.69 -6.69 20.12
CA ALA A 147 -13.88 -6.69 21.57
C ALA A 147 -14.43 -5.36 22.12
N MET A 148 -14.71 -4.37 21.26
CA MET A 148 -15.23 -3.08 21.66
C MET A 148 -16.78 -3.06 21.73
N PRO A 149 -17.37 -2.08 22.44
CA PRO A 149 -18.82 -1.91 22.51
C PRO A 149 -19.46 -1.80 21.11
N PRO A 150 -20.75 -2.19 20.96
CA PRO A 150 -21.45 -2.23 19.66
C PRO A 150 -21.40 -0.90 18.88
N LEU A 151 -21.46 0.23 19.58
CA LEU A 151 -21.39 1.57 18.98
C LEU A 151 -20.04 1.82 18.28
N ALA A 152 -18.94 1.36 18.85
CA ALA A 152 -17.60 1.52 18.26
C ALA A 152 -17.41 0.65 17.01
N ARG A 153 -18.16 -0.43 16.87
CA ARG A 153 -18.09 -1.37 15.74
C ARG A 153 -18.89 -0.94 14.51
N GLN A 154 -19.81 0.01 14.65
CA GLN A 154 -20.68 0.43 13.56
C GLN A 154 -19.90 1.04 12.38
N VAL A 155 -18.92 1.91 12.66
CA VAL A 155 -18.12 2.56 11.63
C VAL A 155 -17.25 1.56 10.85
N PRO A 156 -16.47 0.67 11.49
CA PRO A 156 -15.76 -0.41 10.80
C PRO A 156 -16.67 -1.34 9.99
N LEU A 157 -17.85 -1.68 10.50
CA LEU A 157 -18.79 -2.55 9.81
C LEU A 157 -19.32 -1.89 8.53
N ILE A 158 -19.75 -0.63 8.61
CA ILE A 158 -20.22 0.12 7.44
C ILE A 158 -19.08 0.26 6.40
N ASN A 159 -17.85 0.53 6.85
CA ASN A 159 -16.70 0.60 5.96
C ASN A 159 -16.45 -0.73 5.23
N PHE A 160 -16.53 -1.84 5.96
CA PHE A 160 -16.38 -3.17 5.39
C PHE A 160 -17.48 -3.47 4.37
N LEU A 161 -18.74 -3.15 4.67
CA LEU A 161 -19.88 -3.38 3.75
C LEU A 161 -19.75 -2.53 2.48
N VAL A 162 -19.38 -1.25 2.61
CA VAL A 162 -19.21 -0.36 1.46
C VAL A 162 -18.03 -0.80 0.58
N ARG A 163 -16.87 -1.08 1.17
CA ARG A 163 -15.67 -1.51 0.42
C ARG A 163 -15.82 -2.92 -0.13
N GLY A 164 -16.40 -3.83 0.65
CA GLY A 164 -16.69 -5.19 0.20
C GLY A 164 -17.69 -5.20 -0.95
N GLY A 165 -18.78 -4.43 -0.85
CA GLY A 165 -19.72 -4.26 -1.94
C GLY A 165 -19.09 -3.64 -3.19
N ALA A 166 -18.29 -2.59 -3.03
CA ALA A 166 -17.61 -1.94 -4.15
C ALA A 166 -16.51 -2.81 -4.81
N SER A 167 -15.96 -3.79 -4.10
CA SER A 167 -14.94 -4.69 -4.67
C SER A 167 -15.53 -5.95 -5.34
N LEU A 168 -16.84 -6.15 -5.24
CA LEU A 168 -17.56 -7.27 -5.88
C LEU A 168 -18.34 -6.86 -7.14
N ILE A 169 -18.43 -5.56 -7.43
CA ILE A 169 -19.06 -4.99 -8.64
C ILE A 169 -17.99 -4.73 -9.70
#